data_ac023a899afe465c4e562c78f814eb6a
#
_entry.id   ac023a899afe465c4e562c78f814eb6a
#
_cell.length_a   1.000
_cell.length_b   1.000
_cell.length_c   1.000
_cell.angle_alpha   90.00
_cell.angle_beta   90.00
_cell.angle_gamma   90.00
#
_symmetry.space_group_name_H-M   'P 1'
#
loop_
_entity.id
_entity.type
_entity.pdbx_description
1 polymer ?
#
loop_
_entity_poly.entity_id
_entity_poly.type
_entity_poly.pdbx_seq_one_letter_code
_entity_poly.pdbx_strand_id
1 'polypeptide(L)'
;MKKVTFILLWFTIIHTAVAQNLYIKTFGNKSGKPVLFLHGGPGYNAAAFEATTALPLSQKGYYVIVYDRRGEGRSVNATPAAEFTFSQTFDDINTIIKNQDLKKVTLIGHSFGGILATLFTEKFPDKVDKLMLVSTPVVIQETFRTILDTSRKMYESKKDTTNLYYLGLITKMDTSSIEYSSYTFMHAMQNGFYTTKTPNDMARKLYAGFGKDSLAKYASQMTQHAPLGFLKNEHYTTLNLTGAIQNVKRKGIKIYAMYGKNDGLYSPQQVASAQELIGKNNVLYLENCSHNIFMDRQDQFISGIDGF
;
A
#
# COMPACT_ATOMS: atom_id res chain seq x y z
N MET A 1 -4.52 -35.67 64.46
CA MET A 1 -5.06 -35.16 63.16
C MET A 1 -4.16 -34.02 62.71
N LYS A 2 -3.28 -34.26 61.70
CA LYS A 2 -2.38 -33.23 61.14
C LYS A 2 -3.12 -32.49 60.03
N LYS A 3 -3.32 -31.16 60.17
CA LYS A 3 -3.89 -30.30 59.13
C LYS A 3 -2.81 -30.03 58.08
N VAL A 4 -3.05 -30.47 56.85
CA VAL A 4 -2.23 -30.13 55.70
C VAL A 4 -2.82 -28.87 55.06
N THR A 5 -2.06 -27.76 55.13
CA THR A 5 -2.44 -26.49 54.48
C THR A 5 -1.89 -26.51 53.06
N PHE A 6 -2.78 -26.53 52.07
CA PHE A 6 -2.43 -26.37 50.65
C PHE A 6 -2.20 -24.87 50.37
N ILE A 7 -0.96 -24.49 50.02
CA ILE A 7 -0.64 -23.18 49.52
C ILE A 7 -0.82 -23.22 47.98
N LEU A 8 -1.87 -22.56 47.47
CA LEU A 8 -2.03 -22.35 46.03
C LEU A 8 -1.08 -21.20 45.62
N LEU A 9 0.01 -21.54 44.91
CA LEU A 9 0.84 -20.53 44.22
C LEU A 9 0.10 -20.09 42.96
N TRP A 10 -0.37 -18.86 42.97
CA TRP A 10 -0.82 -18.17 41.75
C TRP A 10 0.40 -17.76 40.93
N PHE A 11 0.65 -18.45 39.82
CA PHE A 11 1.57 -18.00 38.80
C PHE A 11 0.89 -16.87 37.99
N THR A 12 1.20 -15.64 38.32
CA THR A 12 0.91 -14.50 37.42
C THR A 12 1.84 -14.59 36.22
N ILE A 13 1.32 -15.00 35.08
CA ILE A 13 2.03 -14.91 33.80
C ILE A 13 2.11 -13.41 33.48
N ILE A 14 3.27 -12.82 33.75
CA ILE A 14 3.60 -11.46 33.28
C ILE A 14 3.78 -11.58 31.77
N HIS A 15 2.76 -11.23 30.99
CA HIS A 15 2.93 -10.98 29.57
C HIS A 15 3.78 -9.72 29.45
N THR A 16 5.09 -9.86 29.32
CA THR A 16 5.93 -8.78 28.82
C THR A 16 5.46 -8.47 27.42
N ALA A 17 4.80 -7.31 27.27
CA ALA A 17 4.54 -6.75 25.96
C ALA A 17 5.91 -6.50 25.29
N VAL A 18 6.31 -7.42 24.40
CA VAL A 18 7.52 -7.27 23.59
C VAL A 18 7.29 -6.03 22.76
N ALA A 19 8.09 -4.99 22.99
CA ALA A 19 8.02 -3.75 22.24
C ALA A 19 8.16 -4.09 20.75
N GLN A 20 7.14 -3.74 19.96
CA GLN A 20 7.19 -3.88 18.51
C GLN A 20 8.26 -2.94 17.98
N ASN A 21 9.37 -3.46 17.48
CA ASN A 21 10.44 -2.68 16.87
C ASN A 21 10.09 -2.33 15.41
N LEU A 22 8.85 -1.86 15.18
CA LEU A 22 8.46 -1.31 13.88
C LEU A 22 9.10 0.07 13.70
N TYR A 23 9.58 0.32 12.50
CA TYR A 23 9.94 1.67 12.11
C TYR A 23 8.67 2.50 11.95
N ILE A 24 8.52 3.50 12.81
CA ILE A 24 7.42 4.45 12.81
C ILE A 24 8.00 5.86 12.89
N LYS A 25 7.50 6.76 12.07
CA LYS A 25 7.85 8.18 12.12
C LYS A 25 6.62 9.04 11.99
N THR A 26 6.55 10.13 12.72
CA THR A 26 5.42 11.05 12.73
C THR A 26 5.83 12.44 12.30
N PHE A 27 4.91 13.18 11.68
CA PHE A 27 5.10 14.54 11.22
C PHE A 27 3.88 15.39 11.62
N GLY A 28 4.11 16.63 11.94
CA GLY A 28 3.07 17.57 12.34
C GLY A 28 2.71 17.51 13.83
N ASN A 29 1.68 18.25 14.20
CA ASN A 29 1.20 18.30 15.58
C ASN A 29 0.24 17.14 15.85
N LYS A 30 0.35 16.50 17.01
CA LYS A 30 -0.53 15.39 17.43
C LYS A 30 -2.03 15.81 17.51
N SER A 31 -2.31 17.10 17.67
CA SER A 31 -3.67 17.65 17.61
C SER A 31 -4.23 17.81 16.18
N GLY A 32 -3.41 17.61 15.15
CA GLY A 32 -3.83 17.65 13.75
C GLY A 32 -4.71 16.46 13.37
N LYS A 33 -5.29 16.52 12.16
CA LYS A 33 -6.11 15.40 11.63
C LYS A 33 -5.23 14.17 11.41
N PRO A 34 -5.49 13.01 12.07
CA PRO A 34 -4.58 11.87 12.00
C PRO A 34 -4.68 11.15 10.66
N VAL A 35 -3.54 10.89 10.06
CA VAL A 35 -3.37 10.14 8.82
C VAL A 35 -2.35 9.03 9.04
N LEU A 36 -2.68 7.80 8.66
CA LEU A 36 -1.76 6.68 8.63
C LEU A 36 -1.54 6.23 7.18
N PHE A 37 -0.29 6.27 6.73
CA PHE A 37 0.10 5.85 5.39
C PHE A 37 0.56 4.40 5.36
N LEU A 38 -0.07 3.60 4.50
CA LEU A 38 0.25 2.21 4.22
C LEU A 38 0.95 2.11 2.86
N HIS A 39 2.22 1.75 2.84
CA HIS A 39 3.03 1.70 1.62
C HIS A 39 2.68 0.51 0.71
N GLY A 40 3.08 0.60 -0.55
CA GLY A 40 2.93 -0.43 -1.58
C GLY A 40 3.78 -1.68 -1.34
N GLY A 41 3.95 -2.50 -2.35
CA GLY A 41 4.64 -3.79 -2.31
C GLY A 41 3.71 -4.93 -2.73
N PRO A 42 3.70 -6.12 -2.06
CA PRO A 42 4.48 -6.46 -0.85
C PRO A 42 5.99 -6.49 -1.09
N GLY A 43 6.74 -6.25 -0.01
CA GLY A 43 8.20 -6.28 -0.04
C GLY A 43 8.88 -4.91 -0.15
N TYR A 44 8.12 -3.80 -0.21
CA TYR A 44 8.64 -2.44 -0.34
C TYR A 44 8.73 -1.70 1.01
N ASN A 45 8.59 -0.36 1.02
CA ASN A 45 8.67 0.48 2.21
C ASN A 45 8.06 1.86 1.98
N ALA A 46 8.01 2.68 3.03
CA ALA A 46 7.43 4.02 3.00
C ALA A 46 8.44 5.16 2.74
N ALA A 47 9.70 4.87 2.47
CA ALA A 47 10.77 5.87 2.41
C ALA A 47 10.51 7.01 1.42
N ALA A 48 9.98 6.71 0.23
CA ALA A 48 9.68 7.73 -0.77
C ALA A 48 8.58 8.70 -0.30
N PHE A 49 7.49 8.19 0.28
CA PHE A 49 6.43 9.03 0.84
C PHE A 49 6.95 9.86 2.03
N GLU A 50 7.73 9.25 2.90
CA GLU A 50 8.33 9.93 4.05
C GLU A 50 9.20 11.10 3.65
N ALA A 51 10.14 10.87 2.71
CA ALA A 51 11.10 11.89 2.27
C ALA A 51 10.46 13.05 1.50
N THR A 52 9.37 12.77 0.77
CA THR A 52 8.82 13.75 -0.18
C THR A 52 7.54 14.40 0.28
N THR A 53 6.63 13.65 0.90
CA THR A 53 5.22 14.05 1.04
C THR A 53 4.75 14.16 2.50
N ALA A 54 5.33 13.41 3.43
CA ALA A 54 4.86 13.40 4.81
C ALA A 54 4.95 14.79 5.47
N LEU A 55 6.08 15.49 5.31
CA LEU A 55 6.25 16.85 5.87
C LEU A 55 5.32 17.87 5.18
N PRO A 56 5.26 18.01 3.84
CA PRO A 56 4.29 18.89 3.19
C PRO A 56 2.83 18.65 3.59
N LEU A 57 2.42 17.39 3.71
CA LEU A 57 1.08 17.03 4.16
C LEU A 57 0.84 17.49 5.62
N SER A 58 1.81 17.29 6.50
CA SER A 58 1.68 17.72 7.89
C SER A 58 1.54 19.24 8.04
N GLN A 59 2.16 20.02 7.15
CA GLN A 59 2.03 21.48 7.10
C GLN A 59 0.61 21.96 6.71
N LYS A 60 -0.24 21.05 6.24
CA LYS A 60 -1.68 21.28 5.98
C LYS A 60 -2.57 20.91 7.16
N GLY A 61 -2.01 20.79 8.35
CA GLY A 61 -2.76 20.51 9.58
C GLY A 61 -3.03 19.03 9.84
N TYR A 62 -2.28 18.14 9.19
CA TYR A 62 -2.37 16.71 9.43
C TYR A 62 -1.30 16.23 10.44
N TYR A 63 -1.68 15.25 11.24
CA TYR A 63 -0.74 14.42 11.99
C TYR A 63 -0.47 13.17 11.19
N VAL A 64 0.67 13.14 10.50
CA VAL A 64 1.00 12.09 9.52
C VAL A 64 1.86 11.02 10.20
N ILE A 65 1.38 9.78 10.15
CA ILE A 65 2.07 8.61 10.67
C ILE A 65 2.52 7.77 9.48
N VAL A 66 3.82 7.53 9.40
CA VAL A 66 4.47 6.69 8.39
C VAL A 66 5.11 5.52 9.10
N TYR A 67 4.95 4.31 8.57
CA TYR A 67 5.63 3.14 9.09
C TYR A 67 6.00 2.18 7.96
N ASP A 68 7.03 1.38 8.19
CA ASP A 68 7.34 0.24 7.34
C ASP A 68 6.70 -1.00 7.95
N ARG A 69 5.98 -1.79 7.12
CA ARG A 69 5.34 -3.03 7.59
C ARG A 69 6.38 -4.00 8.14
N ARG A 70 5.95 -4.82 9.08
CA ARG A 70 6.77 -5.89 9.68
C ARG A 70 7.38 -6.78 8.60
N GLY A 71 8.68 -7.03 8.72
CA GLY A 71 9.46 -7.81 7.75
C GLY A 71 9.82 -7.06 6.47
N GLU A 72 9.50 -5.76 6.37
CA GLU A 72 9.75 -4.95 5.19
C GLU A 72 10.53 -3.68 5.55
N GLY A 73 11.28 -3.13 4.62
CA GLY A 73 12.02 -1.89 4.77
C GLY A 73 12.86 -1.83 6.06
N ARG A 74 12.65 -0.79 6.85
CA ARG A 74 13.35 -0.56 8.13
C ARG A 74 12.80 -1.40 9.29
N SER A 75 11.70 -2.12 9.07
CA SER A 75 11.09 -3.07 10.01
C SER A 75 11.45 -4.54 9.69
N VAL A 76 12.48 -4.79 8.87
CA VAL A 76 12.88 -6.14 8.45
C VAL A 76 13.22 -7.06 9.63
N ASN A 77 13.78 -6.50 10.71
CA ASN A 77 14.15 -7.22 11.93
C ASN A 77 13.17 -6.97 13.09
N ALA A 78 11.93 -6.56 12.81
CA ALA A 78 10.94 -6.32 13.85
C ALA A 78 10.59 -7.61 14.62
N THR A 79 10.39 -7.48 15.93
CA THR A 79 10.04 -8.58 16.82
C THR A 79 8.60 -8.42 17.33
N PRO A 80 7.74 -9.45 17.34
CA PRO A 80 7.98 -10.78 16.75
C PRO A 80 8.22 -10.74 15.24
N ALA A 81 8.79 -11.83 14.69
CA ALA A 81 9.09 -11.92 13.25
C ALA A 81 7.83 -11.76 12.39
N ALA A 82 8.05 -11.41 11.12
CA ALA A 82 6.95 -11.26 10.16
C ALA A 82 6.35 -12.64 9.81
N GLU A 83 5.04 -12.74 9.94
CA GLU A 83 4.25 -13.90 9.48
C GLU A 83 3.70 -13.66 8.08
N PHE A 84 3.71 -12.39 7.61
CA PHE A 84 3.13 -11.95 6.34
C PHE A 84 1.67 -12.39 6.18
N THR A 85 0.88 -12.12 7.22
CA THR A 85 -0.58 -12.29 7.23
C THR A 85 -1.28 -10.95 7.32
N PHE A 86 -2.52 -10.88 6.82
CA PHE A 86 -3.35 -9.69 7.01
C PHE A 86 -3.64 -9.46 8.48
N SER A 87 -3.86 -10.55 9.26
CA SER A 87 -4.13 -10.44 10.69
C SER A 87 -2.99 -9.77 11.42
N GLN A 88 -1.73 -10.20 11.23
CA GLN A 88 -0.58 -9.56 11.88
C GLN A 88 -0.44 -8.09 11.47
N THR A 89 -0.66 -7.77 10.18
CA THR A 89 -0.64 -6.37 9.71
C THR A 89 -1.73 -5.54 10.39
N PHE A 90 -2.92 -6.10 10.61
CA PHE A 90 -4.02 -5.42 11.28
C PHE A 90 -3.73 -5.20 12.77
N ASP A 91 -3.09 -6.13 13.44
CA ASP A 91 -2.65 -6.00 14.82
C ASP A 91 -1.57 -4.91 14.96
N ASP A 92 -0.67 -4.81 13.99
CA ASP A 92 0.32 -3.72 13.94
C ASP A 92 -0.37 -2.36 13.75
N ILE A 93 -1.33 -2.23 12.84
CA ILE A 93 -2.10 -1.00 12.62
C ILE A 93 -2.88 -0.61 13.89
N ASN A 94 -3.57 -1.56 14.52
CA ASN A 94 -4.29 -1.32 15.78
C ASN A 94 -3.36 -0.86 16.89
N THR A 95 -2.18 -1.46 16.98
CA THR A 95 -1.16 -1.07 17.97
C THR A 95 -0.61 0.33 17.70
N ILE A 96 -0.38 0.69 16.44
CA ILE A 96 0.03 2.05 16.06
C ILE A 96 -1.05 3.06 16.49
N ILE A 97 -2.32 2.83 16.13
CA ILE A 97 -3.43 3.70 16.48
C ILE A 97 -3.53 3.87 18.01
N LYS A 98 -3.44 2.76 18.76
CA LYS A 98 -3.48 2.77 20.23
C LYS A 98 -2.30 3.52 20.84
N ASN A 99 -1.07 3.27 20.40
CA ASN A 99 0.14 3.88 20.96
C ASN A 99 0.22 5.39 20.65
N GLN A 100 -0.48 5.85 19.62
CA GLN A 100 -0.63 7.26 19.30
C GLN A 100 -1.83 7.92 20.01
N ASP A 101 -2.56 7.19 20.87
CA ASP A 101 -3.79 7.64 21.58
C ASP A 101 -4.88 8.16 20.61
N LEU A 102 -5.00 7.54 19.43
CA LEU A 102 -5.96 7.94 18.42
C LEU A 102 -7.22 7.10 18.50
N LYS A 103 -8.37 7.74 18.31
CA LYS A 103 -9.68 7.06 18.21
C LYS A 103 -9.89 6.52 16.79
N LYS A 104 -9.69 7.38 15.82
CA LYS A 104 -9.82 7.08 14.37
C LYS A 104 -8.69 7.72 13.59
N VAL A 105 -8.40 7.17 12.42
CA VAL A 105 -7.43 7.71 11.48
C VAL A 105 -8.01 7.75 10.06
N THR A 106 -7.58 8.68 9.24
CA THR A 106 -7.67 8.55 7.79
C THR A 106 -6.61 7.54 7.36
N LEU A 107 -7.01 6.45 6.72
CA LEU A 107 -6.07 5.50 6.12
C LEU A 107 -5.78 5.90 4.68
N ILE A 108 -4.51 6.09 4.34
CA ILE A 108 -4.04 6.26 2.97
C ILE A 108 -3.31 4.99 2.59
N GLY A 109 -3.88 4.18 1.69
CA GLY A 109 -3.24 2.96 1.20
C GLY A 109 -2.74 3.14 -0.23
N HIS A 110 -1.42 3.00 -0.44
CA HIS A 110 -0.81 3.03 -1.76
C HIS A 110 -0.61 1.63 -2.31
N SER A 111 -1.08 1.35 -3.53
CA SER A 111 -0.87 0.07 -4.21
C SER A 111 -1.34 -1.11 -3.32
N PHE A 112 -0.48 -2.08 -3.00
CA PHE A 112 -0.77 -3.17 -2.07
C PHE A 112 -1.22 -2.67 -0.68
N GLY A 113 -0.69 -1.53 -0.22
CA GLY A 113 -1.15 -0.88 1.02
C GLY A 113 -2.62 -0.50 0.99
N GLY A 114 -3.19 -0.24 -0.19
CA GLY A 114 -4.62 0.01 -0.37
C GLY A 114 -5.48 -1.24 -0.21
N ILE A 115 -4.96 -2.43 -0.57
CA ILE A 115 -5.60 -3.71 -0.28
C ILE A 115 -5.73 -3.88 1.24
N LEU A 116 -4.61 -3.72 1.95
CA LEU A 116 -4.57 -3.83 3.41
C LEU A 116 -5.48 -2.79 4.09
N ALA A 117 -5.45 -1.55 3.61
CA ALA A 117 -6.31 -0.48 4.14
C ALA A 117 -7.80 -0.80 3.95
N THR A 118 -8.19 -1.35 2.80
CA THR A 118 -9.58 -1.75 2.52
C THR A 118 -10.03 -2.85 3.46
N LEU A 119 -9.26 -3.93 3.57
CA LEU A 119 -9.59 -5.09 4.40
C LEU A 119 -9.55 -4.74 5.90
N PHE A 120 -8.60 -3.89 6.32
CA PHE A 120 -8.59 -3.36 7.68
C PHE A 120 -9.84 -2.54 7.99
N THR A 121 -10.23 -1.64 7.08
CA THR A 121 -11.41 -0.79 7.25
C THR A 121 -12.69 -1.61 7.30
N GLU A 122 -12.78 -2.66 6.47
CA GLU A 122 -13.91 -3.59 6.53
C GLU A 122 -14.02 -4.27 7.89
N LYS A 123 -12.89 -4.71 8.46
CA LYS A 123 -12.85 -5.44 9.74
C LYS A 123 -13.00 -4.51 10.95
N PHE A 124 -12.43 -3.30 10.90
CA PHE A 124 -12.37 -2.34 12.01
C PHE A 124 -12.89 -0.94 11.62
N PRO A 125 -14.15 -0.81 11.19
CA PRO A 125 -14.70 0.47 10.71
C PRO A 125 -14.66 1.57 11.76
N ASP A 126 -14.76 1.21 13.04
CA ASP A 126 -14.72 2.18 14.14
C ASP A 126 -13.35 2.82 14.37
N LYS A 127 -12.31 2.29 13.73
CA LYS A 127 -10.94 2.84 13.77
C LYS A 127 -10.62 3.75 12.59
N VAL A 128 -11.49 3.81 11.59
CA VAL A 128 -11.25 4.55 10.35
C VAL A 128 -12.26 5.67 10.19
N ASP A 129 -11.76 6.87 9.94
CA ASP A 129 -12.58 8.03 9.61
C ASP A 129 -12.86 8.09 8.11
N LYS A 130 -11.82 7.87 7.31
CA LYS A 130 -11.83 7.97 5.85
C LYS A 130 -10.84 6.96 5.26
N LEU A 131 -11.20 6.32 4.16
CA LEU A 131 -10.32 5.43 3.39
C LEU A 131 -9.92 6.10 2.07
N MET A 132 -8.62 6.21 1.83
CA MET A 132 -8.06 6.76 0.59
C MET A 132 -7.21 5.71 -0.12
N LEU A 133 -7.60 5.36 -1.33
CA LEU A 133 -6.95 4.37 -2.18
C LEU A 133 -6.10 5.09 -3.23
N VAL A 134 -4.80 4.89 -3.21
CA VAL A 134 -3.85 5.55 -4.12
C VAL A 134 -3.22 4.49 -5.00
N SER A 135 -3.49 4.54 -6.30
CA SER A 135 -3.02 3.52 -7.25
C SER A 135 -3.23 2.09 -6.73
N THR A 136 -4.42 1.82 -6.21
CA THR A 136 -4.77 0.54 -5.56
C THR A 136 -5.48 -0.38 -6.54
N PRO A 137 -5.05 -1.64 -6.71
CA PRO A 137 -5.80 -2.62 -7.51
C PRO A 137 -7.09 -3.00 -6.78
N VAL A 138 -8.24 -2.87 -7.46
CA VAL A 138 -9.52 -3.42 -6.97
C VAL A 138 -9.60 -4.92 -7.25
N VAL A 139 -9.16 -5.34 -8.43
CA VAL A 139 -9.06 -6.73 -8.84
C VAL A 139 -7.64 -7.00 -9.34
N ILE A 140 -6.85 -7.74 -8.59
CA ILE A 140 -5.42 -7.99 -8.89
C ILE A 140 -5.24 -8.65 -10.26
N GLN A 141 -6.07 -9.62 -10.59
CA GLN A 141 -6.00 -10.34 -11.88
C GLN A 141 -6.21 -9.42 -13.09
N GLU A 142 -7.00 -8.36 -12.95
CA GLU A 142 -7.16 -7.35 -14.01
C GLU A 142 -5.89 -6.51 -14.18
N THR A 143 -5.21 -6.19 -13.07
CA THR A 143 -3.92 -5.50 -13.12
C THR A 143 -2.90 -6.32 -13.89
N PHE A 144 -2.78 -7.62 -13.63
CA PHE A 144 -1.88 -8.50 -14.39
C PHE A 144 -2.22 -8.50 -15.88
N ARG A 145 -3.49 -8.65 -16.24
CA ARG A 145 -3.91 -8.61 -17.67
C ARG A 145 -3.54 -7.29 -18.32
N THR A 146 -3.80 -6.16 -17.64
CA THR A 146 -3.45 -4.83 -18.17
C THR A 146 -1.96 -4.68 -18.42
N ILE A 147 -1.11 -5.13 -17.50
CA ILE A 147 0.34 -5.10 -17.66
C ILE A 147 0.76 -5.92 -18.88
N LEU A 148 0.30 -7.17 -19.00
CA LEU A 148 0.69 -8.06 -20.09
C LEU A 148 0.20 -7.55 -21.44
N ASP A 149 -1.05 -7.08 -21.54
CA ASP A 149 -1.62 -6.55 -22.78
C ASP A 149 -0.91 -5.26 -23.24
N THR A 150 -0.62 -4.38 -22.29
CA THR A 150 0.11 -3.13 -22.60
C THR A 150 1.55 -3.43 -23.00
N SER A 151 2.23 -4.34 -22.31
CA SER A 151 3.58 -4.78 -22.65
C SER A 151 3.61 -5.42 -24.04
N ARG A 152 2.64 -6.27 -24.37
CA ARG A 152 2.52 -6.91 -25.69
C ARG A 152 2.45 -5.86 -26.80
N LYS A 153 1.53 -4.89 -26.70
CA LYS A 153 1.41 -3.80 -27.69
C LYS A 153 2.71 -3.02 -27.85
N MET A 154 3.43 -2.75 -26.76
CA MET A 154 4.73 -2.06 -26.82
C MET A 154 5.79 -2.89 -27.53
N TYR A 155 5.89 -4.19 -27.25
CA TYR A 155 6.86 -5.08 -27.88
C TYR A 155 6.54 -5.32 -29.35
N GLU A 156 5.26 -5.48 -29.71
CA GLU A 156 4.83 -5.57 -31.10
C GLU A 156 5.23 -4.32 -31.91
N SER A 157 4.98 -3.12 -31.36
CA SER A 157 5.36 -1.86 -32.01
C SER A 157 6.87 -1.70 -32.22
N LYS A 158 7.69 -2.29 -31.32
CA LYS A 158 9.15 -2.29 -31.38
C LYS A 158 9.74 -3.49 -32.13
N LYS A 159 8.89 -4.44 -32.58
CA LYS A 159 9.31 -5.73 -33.15
C LYS A 159 10.23 -6.54 -32.23
N ASP A 160 10.00 -6.44 -30.92
CA ASP A 160 10.77 -7.12 -29.88
C ASP A 160 10.28 -8.56 -29.71
N THR A 161 10.76 -9.44 -30.59
CA THR A 161 10.36 -10.86 -30.63
C THR A 161 10.78 -11.62 -29.37
N THR A 162 11.88 -11.23 -28.73
CA THR A 162 12.37 -11.86 -27.50
C THR A 162 11.39 -11.65 -26.35
N ASN A 163 11.00 -10.41 -26.07
CA ASN A 163 10.03 -10.13 -25.02
C ASN A 163 8.61 -10.64 -25.35
N LEU A 164 8.22 -10.66 -26.63
CA LEU A 164 6.97 -11.30 -27.05
C LEU A 164 6.97 -12.82 -26.77
N TYR A 165 8.09 -13.49 -26.98
CA TYR A 165 8.24 -14.92 -26.63
C TYR A 165 8.08 -15.12 -25.12
N TYR A 166 8.74 -14.32 -24.26
CA TYR A 166 8.58 -14.43 -22.81
C TYR A 166 7.16 -14.14 -22.33
N LEU A 167 6.47 -13.14 -22.89
CA LEU A 167 5.05 -12.91 -22.61
C LEU A 167 4.20 -14.14 -22.97
N GLY A 168 4.51 -14.82 -24.07
CA GLY A 168 3.84 -16.07 -24.47
C GLY A 168 4.05 -17.21 -23.46
N LEU A 169 5.18 -17.25 -22.77
CA LEU A 169 5.42 -18.22 -21.69
C LEU A 169 4.60 -17.86 -20.43
N ILE A 170 4.59 -16.59 -20.03
CA ILE A 170 3.84 -16.13 -18.87
C ILE A 170 2.35 -16.43 -19.01
N THR A 171 1.74 -16.25 -20.19
CA THR A 171 0.32 -16.52 -20.41
C THR A 171 -0.09 -18.00 -20.25
N LYS A 172 0.90 -18.91 -20.15
CA LYS A 172 0.66 -20.36 -19.92
C LYS A 172 0.84 -20.74 -18.44
N MET A 173 1.28 -19.82 -17.59
CA MET A 173 1.49 -20.08 -16.16
C MET A 173 0.17 -20.05 -15.40
N ASP A 174 0.17 -20.67 -14.22
CA ASP A 174 -0.90 -20.49 -13.24
C ASP A 174 -0.96 -19.03 -12.81
N THR A 175 -2.06 -18.34 -13.08
CA THR A 175 -2.24 -16.92 -12.81
C THR A 175 -2.27 -16.58 -11.32
N SER A 176 -2.42 -17.57 -10.44
CA SER A 176 -2.34 -17.42 -8.98
C SER A 176 -0.92 -17.54 -8.44
N SER A 177 0.04 -18.05 -9.25
CA SER A 177 1.42 -18.31 -8.82
C SER A 177 2.25 -17.06 -8.58
N ILE A 178 3.32 -17.23 -7.80
CA ILE A 178 4.29 -16.14 -7.56
C ILE A 178 5.11 -15.84 -8.83
N GLU A 179 5.38 -16.87 -9.64
CA GLU A 179 6.11 -16.75 -10.89
C GLU A 179 5.35 -15.87 -11.87
N TYR A 180 4.05 -16.15 -12.07
CA TYR A 180 3.18 -15.33 -12.93
C TYR A 180 3.16 -13.88 -12.49
N SER A 181 2.93 -13.63 -11.21
CA SER A 181 2.90 -12.31 -10.59
C SER A 181 4.26 -11.60 -10.76
N SER A 182 5.36 -12.28 -10.40
CA SER A 182 6.71 -11.70 -10.45
C SER A 182 7.16 -11.34 -11.86
N TYR A 183 6.96 -12.23 -12.82
CA TYR A 183 7.30 -11.94 -14.22
C TYR A 183 6.43 -10.86 -14.83
N THR A 184 5.15 -10.82 -14.47
CA THR A 184 4.25 -9.76 -14.91
C THR A 184 4.72 -8.40 -14.41
N PHE A 185 5.03 -8.26 -13.12
CA PHE A 185 5.55 -7.01 -12.57
C PHE A 185 6.95 -6.66 -13.08
N MET A 186 7.79 -7.64 -13.41
CA MET A 186 9.08 -7.40 -14.07
C MET A 186 8.88 -6.68 -15.41
N HIS A 187 7.92 -7.11 -16.24
CA HIS A 187 7.58 -6.40 -17.48
C HIS A 187 7.05 -4.99 -17.21
N ALA A 188 6.27 -4.78 -16.15
CA ALA A 188 5.82 -3.45 -15.77
C ALA A 188 6.99 -2.53 -15.41
N MET A 189 7.96 -3.03 -14.62
CA MET A 189 9.18 -2.28 -14.28
C MET A 189 10.03 -1.98 -15.51
N GLN A 190 10.28 -2.96 -16.34
CA GLN A 190 11.09 -2.85 -17.56
C GLN A 190 10.50 -1.84 -18.56
N ASN A 191 9.18 -1.75 -18.65
CA ASN A 191 8.47 -0.82 -19.51
C ASN A 191 8.23 0.56 -18.86
N GLY A 192 8.67 0.77 -17.62
CA GLY A 192 8.55 2.05 -16.92
C GLY A 192 7.12 2.41 -16.55
N PHE A 193 6.25 1.42 -16.27
CA PHE A 193 4.83 1.64 -15.96
C PHE A 193 4.59 2.37 -14.64
N TYR A 194 5.57 2.39 -13.76
CA TYR A 194 5.50 3.07 -12.46
C TYR A 194 5.88 4.55 -12.50
N THR A 195 6.34 5.06 -13.65
CA THR A 195 6.88 6.41 -13.76
C THR A 195 6.20 7.20 -14.87
N THR A 196 5.91 8.47 -14.63
CA THR A 196 5.39 9.35 -15.69
C THR A 196 6.48 9.72 -16.67
N LYS A 197 6.13 9.71 -17.96
CA LYS A 197 7.04 10.10 -19.05
C LYS A 197 7.18 11.63 -19.16
N THR A 198 6.22 12.36 -18.62
CA THR A 198 6.13 13.84 -18.70
C THR A 198 5.96 14.43 -17.31
N PRO A 199 6.96 14.28 -16.40
CA PRO A 199 6.87 14.85 -15.06
C PRO A 199 6.85 16.38 -15.14
N ASN A 200 6.03 17.04 -14.31
CA ASN A 200 6.08 18.48 -14.15
C ASN A 200 7.33 18.93 -13.38
N ASP A 201 7.56 20.23 -13.24
CA ASP A 201 8.75 20.76 -12.55
C ASP A 201 8.81 20.34 -11.08
N MET A 202 7.67 20.29 -10.40
CA MET A 202 7.58 19.82 -9.01
C MET A 202 7.99 18.36 -8.91
N ALA A 203 7.42 17.49 -9.73
CA ALA A 203 7.77 16.07 -9.74
C ALA A 203 9.27 15.86 -10.03
N ARG A 204 9.81 16.56 -11.04
CA ARG A 204 11.27 16.50 -11.33
C ARG A 204 12.12 16.87 -10.12
N LYS A 205 11.77 17.95 -9.41
CA LYS A 205 12.47 18.39 -8.20
C LYS A 205 12.35 17.36 -7.08
N LEU A 206 11.15 16.77 -6.87
CA LEU A 206 10.92 15.76 -5.84
C LEU A 206 11.73 14.47 -6.10
N TYR A 207 11.72 13.97 -7.33
CA TYR A 207 12.52 12.79 -7.69
C TYR A 207 14.02 13.07 -7.57
N ALA A 208 14.50 14.22 -8.05
CA ALA A 208 15.91 14.61 -7.92
C ALA A 208 16.31 14.82 -6.46
N GLY A 209 15.44 15.41 -5.64
CA GLY A 209 15.65 15.59 -4.20
C GLY A 209 15.71 14.25 -3.47
N PHE A 210 14.74 13.38 -3.73
CA PHE A 210 14.69 12.05 -3.14
C PHE A 210 15.94 11.22 -3.50
N GLY A 211 16.40 11.27 -4.75
CA GLY A 211 17.63 10.58 -5.16
C GLY A 211 18.89 10.98 -4.40
N LYS A 212 18.89 12.15 -3.75
CA LYS A 212 19.97 12.67 -2.89
C LYS A 212 19.71 12.48 -1.40
N ASP A 213 18.50 12.10 -1.03
CA ASP A 213 18.10 11.90 0.36
C ASP A 213 18.72 10.63 0.94
N SER A 214 19.01 10.64 2.24
CA SER A 214 19.53 9.47 2.94
C SER A 214 18.58 8.26 2.90
N LEU A 215 17.29 8.50 2.69
CA LEU A 215 16.27 7.47 2.55
C LEU A 215 16.24 6.82 1.15
N ALA A 216 16.90 7.42 0.14
CA ALA A 216 16.94 6.88 -1.21
C ALA A 216 17.51 5.45 -1.29
N LYS A 217 18.44 5.12 -0.37
CA LYS A 217 18.99 3.76 -0.28
C LYS A 217 17.93 2.68 -0.04
N TYR A 218 16.78 3.03 0.54
CA TYR A 218 15.67 2.09 0.77
C TYR A 218 14.78 1.93 -0.47
N ALA A 219 14.83 2.85 -1.44
CA ALA A 219 13.98 2.81 -2.64
C ALA A 219 14.23 1.55 -3.51
N SER A 220 15.46 1.03 -3.49
CA SER A 220 15.85 -0.20 -4.22
C SER A 220 15.81 -1.45 -3.35
N GLN A 221 15.55 -1.31 -2.05
CA GLN A 221 15.51 -2.44 -1.12
C GLN A 221 14.11 -3.07 -1.14
N MET A 222 14.02 -4.24 -1.76
CA MET A 222 12.82 -5.07 -1.75
C MET A 222 13.14 -6.42 -1.12
N THR A 223 12.23 -6.92 -0.27
CA THR A 223 12.33 -8.28 0.26
C THR A 223 11.46 -9.24 -0.55
N GLN A 224 12.00 -10.42 -0.86
CA GLN A 224 11.23 -11.49 -1.50
C GLN A 224 10.39 -12.29 -0.50
N HIS A 225 10.68 -12.19 0.80
CA HIS A 225 9.95 -12.91 1.85
C HIS A 225 8.49 -12.44 1.95
N ALA A 226 8.23 -11.15 1.80
CA ALA A 226 6.89 -10.60 1.91
C ALA A 226 5.96 -11.07 0.77
N PRO A 227 6.32 -10.96 -0.53
CA PRO A 227 5.48 -11.51 -1.60
C PRO A 227 5.20 -13.00 -1.43
N LEU A 228 6.21 -13.80 -1.11
CA LEU A 228 6.06 -15.24 -0.88
C LEU A 228 5.17 -15.55 0.32
N GLY A 229 5.37 -14.83 1.43
CA GLY A 229 4.60 -15.04 2.65
C GLY A 229 3.13 -14.66 2.48
N PHE A 230 2.82 -13.48 1.93
CA PHE A 230 1.46 -13.06 1.65
C PHE A 230 0.78 -13.93 0.59
N LEU A 231 1.52 -14.47 -0.41
CA LEU A 231 0.94 -15.43 -1.33
C LEU A 231 0.54 -16.71 -0.61
N LYS A 232 1.48 -17.28 0.17
CA LYS A 232 1.27 -18.55 0.91
C LYS A 232 0.09 -18.45 1.87
N ASN A 233 -0.02 -17.34 2.60
CA ASN A 233 -0.93 -17.21 3.72
C ASN A 233 -2.26 -16.55 3.35
N GLU A 234 -2.28 -15.69 2.32
CA GLU A 234 -3.41 -14.82 2.01
C GLU A 234 -3.85 -14.89 0.53
N HIS A 235 -3.14 -15.64 -0.31
CA HIS A 235 -3.44 -15.78 -1.75
C HIS A 235 -3.66 -14.43 -2.45
N TYR A 236 -2.87 -13.40 -2.08
CA TYR A 236 -3.12 -12.01 -2.46
C TYR A 236 -3.19 -11.78 -3.99
N THR A 237 -2.56 -12.66 -4.79
CA THR A 237 -2.54 -12.58 -6.26
C THR A 237 -3.92 -12.77 -6.90
N THR A 238 -4.88 -13.33 -6.16
CA THR A 238 -6.25 -13.59 -6.65
C THR A 238 -7.31 -12.71 -6.00
N LEU A 239 -6.92 -11.71 -5.21
CA LEU A 239 -7.85 -10.87 -4.49
C LEU A 239 -8.73 -10.02 -5.40
N ASN A 240 -10.00 -9.92 -5.00
CA ASN A 240 -11.00 -9.01 -5.54
C ASN A 240 -11.63 -8.23 -4.39
N LEU A 241 -11.38 -6.94 -4.34
CA LEU A 241 -11.82 -6.06 -3.26
C LEU A 241 -13.25 -5.52 -3.45
N THR A 242 -13.94 -5.85 -4.54
CA THR A 242 -15.27 -5.30 -4.84
C THR A 242 -16.23 -5.48 -3.68
N GLY A 243 -16.31 -6.69 -3.11
CA GLY A 243 -17.18 -6.99 -1.96
C GLY A 243 -16.77 -6.21 -0.71
N ALA A 244 -15.46 -6.15 -0.41
CA ALA A 244 -14.95 -5.42 0.75
C ALA A 244 -15.24 -3.91 0.65
N ILE A 245 -15.04 -3.30 -0.53
CA ILE A 245 -15.35 -1.89 -0.78
C ILE A 245 -16.86 -1.62 -0.58
N GLN A 246 -17.73 -2.50 -1.10
CA GLN A 246 -19.17 -2.39 -0.88
C GLN A 246 -19.55 -2.48 0.61
N ASN A 247 -18.89 -3.39 1.36
CA ASN A 247 -19.11 -3.54 2.80
C ASN A 247 -18.67 -2.29 3.57
N VAL A 248 -17.51 -1.72 3.24
CA VAL A 248 -17.01 -0.46 3.83
C VAL A 248 -17.99 0.68 3.57
N LYS A 249 -18.52 0.81 2.34
CA LYS A 249 -19.56 1.81 2.01
C LYS A 249 -20.82 1.61 2.83
N ARG A 250 -21.31 0.37 2.97
CA ARG A 250 -22.51 0.06 3.79
C ARG A 250 -22.34 0.40 5.28
N LYS A 251 -21.10 0.38 5.78
CA LYS A 251 -20.75 0.81 7.14
C LYS A 251 -20.61 2.33 7.29
N GLY A 252 -20.89 3.10 6.23
CA GLY A 252 -20.90 4.55 6.25
C GLY A 252 -19.50 5.20 6.17
N ILE A 253 -18.44 4.43 5.94
CA ILE A 253 -17.09 4.99 5.79
C ILE A 253 -16.94 5.57 4.37
N LYS A 254 -16.48 6.81 4.30
CA LYS A 254 -16.19 7.47 3.03
C LYS A 254 -14.94 6.88 2.39
N ILE A 255 -15.06 6.52 1.10
CA ILE A 255 -13.96 5.97 0.31
C ILE A 255 -13.66 6.93 -0.82
N TYR A 256 -12.38 7.22 -1.01
CA TYR A 256 -11.85 8.02 -2.12
C TYR A 256 -10.73 7.27 -2.80
N ALA A 257 -10.53 7.55 -4.09
CA ALA A 257 -9.44 6.93 -4.82
C ALA A 257 -8.74 7.92 -5.77
N MET A 258 -7.47 7.67 -6.03
CA MET A 258 -6.66 8.44 -6.97
C MET A 258 -5.90 7.47 -7.88
N TYR A 259 -5.95 7.73 -9.19
CA TYR A 259 -5.21 6.97 -10.21
C TYR A 259 -4.51 7.93 -11.17
N GLY A 260 -3.35 7.52 -11.67
CA GLY A 260 -2.60 8.25 -12.69
C GLY A 260 -2.93 7.74 -14.09
N LYS A 261 -3.11 8.64 -15.08
CA LYS A 261 -3.36 8.24 -16.47
C LYS A 261 -2.15 7.61 -17.16
N ASN A 262 -0.95 7.83 -16.64
CA ASN A 262 0.27 7.19 -17.11
C ASN A 262 0.67 5.95 -16.31
N ASP A 263 -0.14 5.55 -15.32
CA ASP A 263 0.08 4.31 -14.57
C ASP A 263 -0.24 3.11 -15.46
N GLY A 264 0.81 2.40 -15.88
CA GLY A 264 0.66 1.26 -16.80
C GLY A 264 0.07 0.00 -16.16
N LEU A 265 -0.23 0.06 -14.85
CA LEU A 265 -0.85 -1.05 -14.10
C LEU A 265 -2.37 -1.07 -14.25
N TYR A 266 -2.98 0.07 -14.58
CA TYR A 266 -4.44 0.21 -14.62
C TYR A 266 -4.91 0.73 -15.98
N SER A 267 -5.84 0.01 -16.59
CA SER A 267 -6.52 0.47 -17.79
C SER A 267 -7.57 1.54 -17.45
N PRO A 268 -7.95 2.41 -18.41
CA PRO A 268 -9.07 3.33 -18.22
C PRO A 268 -10.36 2.62 -17.80
N GLN A 269 -10.57 1.36 -18.26
CA GLN A 269 -11.74 0.57 -17.90
C GLN A 269 -11.72 0.18 -16.41
N GLN A 270 -10.58 -0.21 -15.85
CA GLN A 270 -10.46 -0.50 -14.41
C GLN A 270 -10.74 0.74 -13.57
N VAL A 271 -10.27 1.91 -14.01
CA VAL A 271 -10.56 3.18 -13.31
C VAL A 271 -12.05 3.53 -13.42
N ALA A 272 -12.69 3.32 -14.58
CA ALA A 272 -14.13 3.50 -14.74
C ALA A 272 -14.93 2.58 -13.82
N SER A 273 -14.55 1.30 -13.70
CA SER A 273 -15.16 0.35 -12.75
C SER A 273 -14.98 0.80 -11.29
N ALA A 274 -13.81 1.35 -10.94
CA ALA A 274 -13.61 1.94 -9.61
C ALA A 274 -14.50 3.18 -9.38
N GLN A 275 -14.73 4.01 -10.41
CA GLN A 275 -15.65 5.16 -10.36
C GLN A 275 -17.10 4.72 -10.15
N GLU A 276 -17.54 3.65 -10.80
CA GLU A 276 -18.88 3.08 -10.60
C GLU A 276 -19.03 2.52 -9.18
N LEU A 277 -18.03 1.81 -8.68
CA LEU A 277 -18.04 1.17 -7.37
C LEU A 277 -17.98 2.18 -6.21
N ILE A 278 -17.07 3.14 -6.28
CA ILE A 278 -16.78 4.11 -5.21
C ILE A 278 -17.70 5.33 -5.32
N GLY A 279 -17.98 5.77 -6.54
CA GLY A 279 -18.67 7.00 -6.90
C GLY A 279 -17.76 7.90 -7.74
N LYS A 280 -18.25 8.38 -8.88
CA LYS A 280 -17.45 9.13 -9.86
C LYS A 280 -16.74 10.35 -9.25
N ASN A 281 -17.43 11.08 -8.39
CA ASN A 281 -16.88 12.29 -7.75
C ASN A 281 -15.85 11.97 -6.64
N ASN A 282 -15.74 10.72 -6.24
CA ASN A 282 -14.81 10.26 -5.22
C ASN A 282 -13.53 9.63 -5.83
N VAL A 283 -13.37 9.66 -7.14
CA VAL A 283 -12.21 9.09 -7.83
C VAL A 283 -11.57 10.13 -8.72
N LEU A 284 -10.34 10.50 -8.39
CA LEU A 284 -9.51 11.36 -9.24
C LEU A 284 -8.71 10.51 -10.24
N TYR A 285 -8.75 10.89 -11.52
CA TYR A 285 -7.96 10.27 -12.59
C TYR A 285 -7.07 11.33 -13.23
N LEU A 286 -5.80 11.36 -12.81
CA LEU A 286 -4.89 12.50 -12.95
C LEU A 286 -4.03 12.41 -14.20
N GLU A 287 -3.95 13.52 -14.97
CA GLU A 287 -3.09 13.66 -16.14
C GLU A 287 -1.61 13.73 -15.75
N ASN A 288 -0.73 13.24 -16.64
CA ASN A 288 0.71 13.26 -16.47
C ASN A 288 1.15 12.74 -15.09
N CYS A 289 0.55 11.67 -14.67
CA CYS A 289 0.69 11.07 -13.36
C CYS A 289 0.72 9.56 -13.53
N SER A 290 1.63 8.89 -12.84
CA SER A 290 1.78 7.45 -12.86
C SER A 290 1.45 6.85 -11.47
N HIS A 291 2.17 5.81 -11.07
CA HIS A 291 1.88 5.02 -9.88
C HIS A 291 2.12 5.78 -8.56
N ASN A 292 3.15 6.65 -8.52
CA ASN A 292 3.53 7.41 -7.33
C ASN A 292 2.86 8.79 -7.32
N ILE A 293 1.54 8.84 -7.23
CA ILE A 293 0.73 10.07 -7.28
C ILE A 293 1.23 11.12 -6.29
N PHE A 294 1.64 10.70 -5.09
CA PHE A 294 2.16 11.57 -4.04
C PHE A 294 3.50 12.26 -4.40
N MET A 295 4.16 11.84 -5.48
CA MET A 295 5.34 12.51 -6.05
C MET A 295 5.02 13.16 -7.40
N ASP A 296 4.30 12.47 -8.27
CA ASP A 296 3.99 12.95 -9.63
C ASP A 296 3.07 14.17 -9.62
N ARG A 297 2.13 14.20 -8.68
CA ARG A 297 1.09 15.23 -8.51
C ARG A 297 0.87 15.53 -7.03
N GLN A 298 1.96 15.86 -6.32
CA GLN A 298 1.93 16.08 -4.87
C GLN A 298 0.91 17.13 -4.45
N ASP A 299 0.81 18.23 -5.19
CA ASP A 299 -0.17 19.29 -4.96
C ASP A 299 -1.62 18.78 -5.05
N GLN A 300 -1.94 18.02 -6.11
CA GLN A 300 -3.25 17.42 -6.30
C GLN A 300 -3.51 16.27 -5.31
N PHE A 301 -2.47 15.53 -4.95
CA PHE A 301 -2.56 14.50 -3.91
C PHE A 301 -2.95 15.12 -2.57
N ILE A 302 -2.24 16.17 -2.13
CA ILE A 302 -2.50 16.84 -0.84
C ILE A 302 -3.86 17.54 -0.86
N SER A 303 -4.18 18.28 -1.92
CA SER A 303 -5.49 18.96 -2.04
C SER A 303 -6.65 17.97 -2.12
N GLY A 304 -6.45 16.81 -2.74
CA GLY A 304 -7.45 15.74 -2.76
C GLY A 304 -7.74 15.15 -1.38
N ILE A 305 -6.75 15.08 -0.49
CA ILE A 305 -6.99 14.63 0.89
C ILE A 305 -7.88 15.64 1.67
N ASP A 306 -7.71 16.94 1.40
CA ASP A 306 -8.51 18.01 2.01
C ASP A 306 -9.92 18.14 1.39
N GLY A 307 -10.01 17.98 0.07
CA GLY A 307 -11.24 18.20 -0.70
C GLY A 307 -12.27 17.06 -0.62
N PHE A 308 -11.85 15.93 -0.10
CA PHE A 308 -12.71 14.74 0.07
C PHE A 308 -13.32 14.63 1.50
#